data_463b313ce9c97f53a236020c91f7a426
#
_entry.id   463b313ce9c97f53a236020c91f7a426
#
_cell.length_a   1.000
_cell.length_b   1.000
_cell.length_c   1.000
_cell.angle_alpha   90.00
_cell.angle_beta   90.00
_cell.angle_gamma   90.00
#
_symmetry.space_group_name_H-M   'P 1'
#
loop_
_entity.id
_entity.type
_entity.pdbx_description
1 polymer ?
#
loop_
_entity_poly.entity_id
_entity_poly.type
_entity_poly.pdbx_seq_one_letter_code
_entity_poly.pdbx_strand_id
1 'polypeptide(L)'
;MLHGKKRLIWIVLICVVLFSASTTTVFAYGKGAKGPDVYAVQGMLKSLGYYSGPITGYYGNQTQAGVKAFQSRYGLAVTGNVDDQTLQSILWAYGNLKIPKKTTPTPVPTPTPTPETPSPTPAPQVPSTSGLTVEEQQMLDLVNKERAAIGLAALTADPELTKTARLKSQDMVDNKYFSHDSPTYGSPFDMMEKFGITYNAAGENIACNQGVQAAHEALMNSPGHKANILSKDYTHIGIGIVDGGPCGKMFTQQFIGK
;
A
#
# COMPACT_ATOMS: atom_id res chain seq x y z
N MET A 1 -32.49 50.01 -56.25
CA MET A 1 -33.00 48.94 -55.35
C MET A 1 -31.95 47.86 -55.26
N LEU A 2 -31.06 47.91 -54.29
CA LEU A 2 -30.01 46.89 -54.09
C LEU A 2 -30.21 46.23 -52.73
N HIS A 3 -30.56 44.94 -52.75
CA HIS A 3 -30.66 44.12 -51.59
C HIS A 3 -29.27 43.57 -51.23
N GLY A 4 -28.67 44.09 -50.15
CA GLY A 4 -27.41 43.58 -49.58
C GLY A 4 -27.69 42.34 -48.75
N LYS A 5 -27.18 41.18 -49.19
CA LYS A 5 -27.18 39.94 -48.43
C LYS A 5 -26.05 39.98 -47.39
N LYS A 6 -26.39 40.13 -46.11
CA LYS A 6 -25.46 39.96 -45.01
C LYS A 6 -25.15 38.47 -44.86
N ARG A 7 -23.96 38.05 -45.18
CA ARG A 7 -23.45 36.72 -44.86
C ARG A 7 -23.01 36.69 -43.38
N LEU A 8 -23.76 35.99 -42.58
CA LEU A 8 -23.41 35.71 -41.20
C LEU A 8 -22.33 34.62 -41.17
N ILE A 9 -21.10 34.99 -40.85
CA ILE A 9 -19.99 34.05 -40.68
C ILE A 9 -20.10 33.50 -39.28
N TRP A 10 -20.46 32.22 -39.13
CA TRP A 10 -20.38 31.47 -37.88
C TRP A 10 -18.92 31.10 -37.64
N ILE A 11 -18.28 31.76 -36.70
CA ILE A 11 -16.98 31.31 -36.17
C ILE A 11 -17.26 30.23 -35.17
N VAL A 12 -17.05 28.98 -35.56
CA VAL A 12 -17.07 27.84 -34.63
C VAL A 12 -15.76 27.88 -33.86
N LEU A 13 -15.82 28.36 -32.63
CA LEU A 13 -14.72 28.32 -31.67
C LEU A 13 -14.57 26.87 -31.17
N ILE A 14 -13.66 26.10 -31.78
CA ILE A 14 -13.30 24.79 -31.30
C ILE A 14 -12.40 25.01 -30.08
N CYS A 15 -13.00 24.93 -28.88
CA CYS A 15 -12.25 24.80 -27.63
C CYS A 15 -11.58 23.41 -27.60
N VAL A 16 -10.33 23.33 -28.04
CA VAL A 16 -9.49 22.18 -27.78
C VAL A 16 -9.15 22.21 -26.29
N VAL A 17 -9.91 21.47 -25.50
CA VAL A 17 -9.56 21.17 -24.10
C VAL A 17 -8.33 20.25 -24.15
N LEU A 18 -7.14 20.84 -24.03
CA LEU A 18 -5.93 20.09 -23.74
C LEU A 18 -6.08 19.46 -22.36
N PHE A 19 -6.52 18.21 -22.35
CA PHE A 19 -6.44 17.35 -21.17
C PHE A 19 -4.95 17.14 -20.92
N SER A 20 -4.37 17.98 -20.06
CA SER A 20 -3.05 17.74 -19.50
C SER A 20 -3.18 16.49 -18.62
N ALA A 21 -2.97 15.32 -19.21
CA ALA A 21 -2.74 14.12 -18.45
C ALA A 21 -1.49 14.40 -17.60
N SER A 22 -1.69 14.73 -16.33
CA SER A 22 -0.61 14.76 -15.35
C SER A 22 -0.10 13.33 -15.28
N THR A 23 0.96 13.02 -16.04
CA THR A 23 1.68 11.77 -15.89
C THR A 23 2.34 11.83 -14.51
N THR A 24 1.69 11.23 -13.53
CA THR A 24 2.38 10.84 -12.31
C THR A 24 3.55 9.99 -12.78
N THR A 25 4.77 10.45 -12.54
CA THR A 25 5.97 9.67 -12.80
C THR A 25 5.95 8.50 -11.80
N VAL A 26 5.31 7.42 -12.21
CA VAL A 26 5.48 6.13 -11.55
C VAL A 26 6.96 5.82 -11.70
N PHE A 27 7.67 5.66 -10.59
CA PHE A 27 9.04 5.18 -10.59
C PHE A 27 9.03 3.72 -11.04
N ALA A 28 8.95 3.53 -12.35
CA ALA A 28 9.07 2.23 -12.95
C ALA A 28 10.45 2.13 -13.59
N TYR A 29 11.22 1.13 -13.21
CA TYR A 29 12.44 0.81 -13.93
C TYR A 29 12.28 -0.49 -14.71
N GLY A 30 12.85 -0.51 -15.90
CA GLY A 30 12.71 -1.60 -16.84
C GLY A 30 13.99 -1.83 -17.63
N LYS A 31 13.85 -2.41 -18.81
CA LYS A 31 14.96 -2.76 -19.70
C LYS A 31 15.91 -1.57 -19.94
N GLY A 32 17.20 -1.79 -19.69
CA GLY A 32 18.24 -0.76 -19.78
C GLY A 32 18.65 -0.13 -18.46
N ALA A 33 17.80 -0.21 -17.42
CA ALA A 33 18.11 0.30 -16.09
C ALA A 33 19.34 -0.41 -15.50
N LYS A 34 20.07 0.30 -14.65
CA LYS A 34 21.26 -0.21 -13.93
C LYS A 34 21.25 0.31 -12.49
N GLY A 35 21.80 -0.45 -11.60
CA GLY A 35 22.03 0.01 -10.23
C GLY A 35 21.64 -0.99 -9.15
N PRO A 36 21.73 -0.56 -7.88
CA PRO A 36 21.46 -1.39 -6.71
C PRO A 36 20.04 -1.98 -6.71
N ASP A 37 19.04 -1.22 -7.15
CA ASP A 37 17.65 -1.67 -7.17
C ASP A 37 17.45 -2.83 -8.15
N VAL A 38 18.08 -2.76 -9.32
CA VAL A 38 18.04 -3.85 -10.30
C VAL A 38 18.76 -5.09 -9.74
N TYR A 39 19.89 -4.87 -9.05
CA TYR A 39 20.64 -5.94 -8.39
C TYR A 39 19.77 -6.64 -7.34
N ALA A 40 19.08 -5.86 -6.50
CA ALA A 40 18.18 -6.38 -5.47
C ALA A 40 17.00 -7.18 -6.08
N VAL A 41 16.34 -6.64 -7.10
CA VAL A 41 15.24 -7.34 -7.78
C VAL A 41 15.68 -8.63 -8.44
N GLN A 42 16.85 -8.65 -9.10
CA GLN A 42 17.40 -9.88 -9.66
C GLN A 42 17.65 -10.94 -8.59
N GLY A 43 18.18 -10.53 -7.43
CA GLY A 43 18.41 -11.42 -6.27
C GLY A 43 17.12 -12.00 -5.72
N MET A 44 16.11 -11.16 -5.53
CA MET A 44 14.79 -11.58 -5.04
C MET A 44 14.08 -12.50 -6.04
N LEU A 45 14.01 -12.12 -7.32
CA LEU A 45 13.39 -12.95 -8.37
C LEU A 45 14.13 -14.29 -8.54
N LYS A 46 15.45 -14.31 -8.38
CA LYS A 46 16.24 -15.56 -8.40
C LYS A 46 15.90 -16.47 -7.23
N SER A 47 15.78 -15.92 -6.05
CA SER A 47 15.36 -16.66 -4.85
C SER A 47 13.93 -17.19 -4.96
N LEU A 48 13.06 -16.45 -5.65
CA LEU A 48 11.67 -16.83 -5.91
C LEU A 48 11.49 -17.78 -7.11
N GLY A 49 12.58 -18.10 -7.84
CA GLY A 49 12.56 -19.01 -8.99
C GLY A 49 12.10 -18.39 -10.31
N TYR A 50 11.96 -17.05 -10.39
CA TYR A 50 11.55 -16.34 -11.62
C TYR A 50 12.72 -15.82 -12.45
N TYR A 51 13.96 -15.92 -11.95
CA TYR A 51 15.15 -15.46 -12.63
C TYR A 51 16.29 -16.45 -12.48
N SER A 52 16.85 -16.93 -13.58
CA SER A 52 17.96 -17.89 -13.59
C SER A 52 19.31 -17.30 -13.98
N GLY A 53 19.31 -16.03 -14.43
CA GLY A 53 20.51 -15.35 -14.90
C GLY A 53 21.50 -14.95 -13.80
N PRO A 54 22.66 -14.39 -14.17
CA PRO A 54 23.61 -13.79 -13.24
C PRO A 54 23.06 -12.48 -12.68
N ILE A 55 23.27 -12.23 -11.39
CA ILE A 55 22.88 -10.98 -10.73
C ILE A 55 23.94 -9.93 -11.09
N THR A 56 23.61 -9.02 -12.00
CA THR A 56 24.55 -8.08 -12.62
C THR A 56 24.27 -6.63 -12.30
N GLY A 57 23.07 -6.33 -11.76
CA GLY A 57 22.60 -4.96 -11.63
C GLY A 57 22.22 -4.29 -12.96
N TYR A 58 22.19 -5.04 -14.07
CA TYR A 58 21.72 -4.56 -15.37
C TYR A 58 20.41 -5.22 -15.77
N TYR A 59 19.38 -4.42 -16.04
CA TYR A 59 18.05 -4.87 -16.42
C TYR A 59 18.02 -5.27 -17.90
N GLY A 60 18.45 -6.49 -18.19
CA GLY A 60 18.46 -7.06 -19.55
C GLY A 60 17.16 -7.81 -19.88
N ASN A 61 17.15 -8.48 -21.03
CA ASN A 61 16.02 -9.30 -21.48
C ASN A 61 15.66 -10.42 -20.49
N GLN A 62 16.63 -11.03 -19.84
CA GLN A 62 16.38 -12.09 -18.85
C GLN A 62 15.69 -11.55 -17.60
N THR A 63 16.08 -10.36 -17.12
CA THR A 63 15.43 -9.70 -16.00
C THR A 63 14.00 -9.36 -16.36
N GLN A 64 13.77 -8.80 -17.55
CA GLN A 64 12.43 -8.49 -18.05
C GLN A 64 11.55 -9.75 -18.14
N ALA A 65 12.09 -10.84 -18.65
CA ALA A 65 11.35 -12.11 -18.72
C ALA A 65 10.98 -12.62 -17.32
N GLY A 66 11.89 -12.54 -16.36
CA GLY A 66 11.64 -12.90 -14.96
C GLY A 66 10.54 -12.04 -14.31
N VAL A 67 10.59 -10.73 -14.55
CA VAL A 67 9.54 -9.81 -14.04
C VAL A 67 8.19 -10.14 -14.66
N LYS A 68 8.12 -10.36 -15.98
CA LYS A 68 6.86 -10.74 -16.66
C LYS A 68 6.28 -12.06 -16.11
N ALA A 69 7.13 -13.06 -15.88
CA ALA A 69 6.72 -14.33 -15.31
C ALA A 69 6.16 -14.15 -13.89
N PHE A 70 6.84 -13.31 -13.08
CA PHE A 70 6.38 -12.94 -11.74
C PHE A 70 5.03 -12.21 -11.80
N GLN A 71 4.92 -11.15 -12.61
CA GLN A 71 3.69 -10.38 -12.79
C GLN A 71 2.52 -11.27 -13.18
N SER A 72 2.71 -12.14 -14.18
CA SER A 72 1.67 -13.11 -14.61
C SER A 72 1.25 -14.02 -13.47
N ARG A 73 2.19 -14.53 -12.67
CA ARG A 73 1.89 -15.46 -11.56
C ARG A 73 1.14 -14.79 -10.41
N TYR A 74 1.37 -13.48 -10.20
CA TYR A 74 0.77 -12.71 -9.11
C TYR A 74 -0.42 -11.84 -9.56
N GLY A 75 -0.92 -12.04 -10.79
CA GLY A 75 -2.10 -11.32 -11.29
C GLY A 75 -1.87 -9.83 -11.54
N LEU A 76 -0.60 -9.41 -11.70
CA LEU A 76 -0.22 -8.03 -11.99
C LEU A 76 -0.27 -7.74 -13.49
N ALA A 77 -0.32 -6.47 -13.88
CA ALA A 77 -0.15 -6.05 -15.26
C ALA A 77 1.22 -6.53 -15.81
N VAL A 78 1.21 -7.34 -16.88
CA VAL A 78 2.41 -7.99 -17.43
C VAL A 78 3.18 -7.02 -18.33
N THR A 79 3.72 -5.97 -17.73
CA THR A 79 4.49 -4.91 -18.43
C THR A 79 5.95 -5.32 -18.67
N GLY A 80 6.51 -6.12 -17.78
CA GLY A 80 7.92 -6.41 -17.72
C GLY A 80 8.76 -5.24 -17.17
N ASN A 81 8.13 -4.26 -16.55
CA ASN A 81 8.78 -3.20 -15.78
C ASN A 81 8.47 -3.41 -14.29
N VAL A 82 9.34 -2.93 -13.43
CA VAL A 82 9.14 -2.95 -11.98
C VAL A 82 8.60 -1.58 -11.58
N ASP A 83 7.28 -1.47 -11.52
CA ASP A 83 6.57 -0.37 -10.89
C ASP A 83 6.44 -0.62 -9.37
N ASP A 84 5.88 0.34 -8.66
CA ASP A 84 5.72 0.23 -7.20
C ASP A 84 4.92 -1.01 -6.80
N GLN A 85 3.86 -1.34 -7.51
CA GLN A 85 3.03 -2.52 -7.25
C GLN A 85 3.82 -3.82 -7.48
N THR A 86 4.57 -3.88 -8.56
CA THR A 86 5.43 -5.04 -8.87
C THR A 86 6.53 -5.18 -7.83
N LEU A 87 7.19 -4.07 -7.43
CA LEU A 87 8.24 -4.10 -6.41
C LEU A 87 7.72 -4.57 -5.06
N GLN A 88 6.60 -4.00 -4.60
CA GLN A 88 5.97 -4.41 -3.34
C GLN A 88 5.60 -5.90 -3.34
N SER A 89 5.05 -6.39 -4.45
CA SER A 89 4.70 -7.81 -4.60
C SER A 89 5.94 -8.73 -4.58
N ILE A 90 7.05 -8.30 -5.20
CA ILE A 90 8.34 -9.03 -5.16
C ILE A 90 8.88 -9.06 -3.73
N LEU A 91 8.89 -7.92 -3.03
CA LEU A 91 9.35 -7.82 -1.64
C LEU A 91 8.51 -8.71 -0.72
N TRP A 92 7.20 -8.71 -0.89
CA TRP A 92 6.27 -9.55 -0.15
C TRP A 92 6.54 -11.05 -0.39
N ALA A 93 6.63 -11.46 -1.66
CA ALA A 93 6.88 -12.86 -2.01
C ALA A 93 8.24 -13.35 -1.48
N TYR A 94 9.27 -12.49 -1.57
CA TYR A 94 10.61 -12.80 -1.06
C TYR A 94 10.63 -12.88 0.47
N GLY A 95 9.94 -11.97 1.16
CA GLY A 95 9.77 -12.01 2.61
C GLY A 95 9.12 -13.32 3.06
N ASN A 96 8.05 -13.75 2.40
CA ASN A 96 7.39 -15.04 2.65
C ASN A 96 8.32 -16.25 2.50
N LEU A 97 9.27 -16.17 1.56
CA LEU A 97 10.23 -17.25 1.34
C LEU A 97 11.31 -17.31 2.42
N LYS A 98 11.77 -16.15 2.93
CA LYS A 98 12.92 -16.01 3.82
C LYS A 98 12.59 -15.94 5.30
N ILE A 99 11.38 -15.50 5.66
CA ILE A 99 10.94 -15.49 7.06
C ILE A 99 10.52 -16.91 7.43
N PRO A 100 11.15 -17.55 8.45
CA PRO A 100 10.71 -18.85 8.92
C PRO A 100 9.24 -18.76 9.36
N LYS A 101 8.38 -19.60 8.79
CA LYS A 101 7.02 -19.74 9.31
C LYS A 101 7.13 -20.19 10.75
N LYS A 102 6.53 -19.43 11.67
CA LYS A 102 6.38 -19.86 13.06
C LYS A 102 5.62 -21.19 13.05
N THR A 103 6.36 -22.29 13.16
CA THR A 103 5.73 -23.60 13.30
C THR A 103 4.98 -23.59 14.62
N THR A 104 3.67 -23.80 14.58
CA THR A 104 2.90 -24.13 15.76
C THR A 104 3.60 -25.31 16.42
N PRO A 105 4.02 -25.22 17.69
CA PRO A 105 4.66 -26.36 18.34
C PRO A 105 3.71 -27.55 18.27
N THR A 106 4.19 -28.67 17.75
CA THR A 106 3.52 -29.96 17.90
C THR A 106 3.27 -30.17 19.39
N PRO A 107 2.06 -30.54 19.82
CA PRO A 107 1.80 -30.73 21.24
C PRO A 107 2.74 -31.82 21.76
N VAL A 108 3.66 -31.43 22.62
CA VAL A 108 4.44 -32.33 23.45
C VAL A 108 3.48 -33.00 24.43
N PRO A 109 3.53 -34.32 24.66
CA PRO A 109 2.64 -34.97 25.62
C PRO A 109 2.85 -34.35 27.01
N THR A 110 1.74 -33.88 27.56
CA THR A 110 1.62 -33.15 28.83
C THR A 110 2.19 -33.99 29.99
N PRO A 111 3.16 -33.50 30.77
CA PRO A 111 3.36 -33.97 32.12
C PRO A 111 2.22 -33.44 33.00
N THR A 112 1.74 -34.29 33.91
CA THR A 112 0.67 -34.06 34.86
C THR A 112 0.86 -32.73 35.62
N PRO A 113 -0.22 -31.93 35.85
CA PRO A 113 -0.10 -30.55 36.29
C PRO A 113 0.31 -30.43 37.76
N THR A 114 1.41 -29.73 37.99
CA THR A 114 1.65 -29.03 39.28
C THR A 114 0.90 -27.69 39.20
N PRO A 115 0.27 -27.18 40.27
CA PRO A 115 -0.49 -25.93 40.21
C PRO A 115 0.46 -24.75 39.99
N GLU A 116 0.50 -24.21 38.77
CA GLU A 116 1.17 -22.95 38.47
C GLU A 116 0.20 -21.77 38.53
N THR A 117 0.66 -20.73 39.18
CA THR A 117 0.07 -19.38 39.21
C THR A 117 -0.26 -18.91 37.78
N PRO A 118 -1.45 -18.34 37.53
CA PRO A 118 -1.85 -17.97 36.20
C PRO A 118 -0.91 -16.90 35.62
N SER A 119 -0.25 -17.25 34.51
CA SER A 119 0.44 -16.29 33.64
C SER A 119 -0.59 -15.31 33.07
N PRO A 120 -0.32 -14.00 33.02
CA PRO A 120 -1.31 -13.03 32.58
C PRO A 120 -1.72 -13.29 31.13
N THR A 121 -2.99 -13.59 30.92
CA THR A 121 -3.68 -13.55 29.65
C THR A 121 -3.39 -12.20 28.98
N PRO A 122 -3.10 -12.12 27.67
CA PRO A 122 -3.03 -10.84 26.99
C PRO A 122 -4.31 -10.07 27.31
N ALA A 123 -4.16 -8.91 27.95
CA ALA A 123 -5.29 -8.07 28.32
C ALA A 123 -6.06 -7.72 27.05
N PRO A 124 -7.41 -7.73 27.08
CA PRO A 124 -8.20 -7.18 25.98
C PRO A 124 -7.72 -5.76 25.74
N GLN A 125 -7.37 -5.45 24.48
CA GLN A 125 -6.99 -4.08 24.11
C GLN A 125 -8.17 -3.16 24.41
N VAL A 126 -8.00 -2.31 25.42
CA VAL A 126 -9.03 -1.34 25.80
C VAL A 126 -9.14 -0.34 24.65
N PRO A 127 -10.33 -0.15 24.04
CA PRO A 127 -10.49 0.87 23.02
C PRO A 127 -10.17 2.24 23.65
N SER A 128 -9.26 2.97 23.01
CA SER A 128 -9.06 4.38 23.36
C SER A 128 -10.36 5.16 23.08
N THR A 129 -10.54 6.32 23.69
CA THR A 129 -11.69 7.22 23.50
C THR A 129 -11.96 7.57 22.04
N SER A 130 -11.02 7.33 21.13
CA SER A 130 -11.09 7.52 19.68
C SER A 130 -11.59 6.30 18.89
N GLY A 131 -11.88 5.15 19.55
CA GLY A 131 -12.23 3.90 18.88
C GLY A 131 -11.05 3.20 18.16
N LEU A 132 -9.83 3.73 18.29
CA LEU A 132 -8.60 3.15 17.78
C LEU A 132 -8.01 2.14 18.79
N THR A 133 -7.32 1.12 18.29
CA THR A 133 -6.45 0.29 19.12
C THR A 133 -5.21 1.07 19.56
N VAL A 134 -4.46 0.56 20.51
CA VAL A 134 -3.20 1.20 20.98
C VAL A 134 -2.22 1.37 19.81
N GLU A 135 -2.09 0.38 18.94
CA GLU A 135 -1.18 0.43 17.78
C GLU A 135 -1.66 1.41 16.72
N GLU A 136 -2.97 1.49 16.47
CA GLU A 136 -3.54 2.46 15.54
C GLU A 136 -3.39 3.90 16.05
N GLN A 137 -3.57 4.11 17.36
CA GLN A 137 -3.30 5.42 17.98
C GLN A 137 -1.83 5.79 17.87
N GLN A 138 -0.91 4.86 18.13
CA GLN A 138 0.52 5.09 17.96
C GLN A 138 0.87 5.48 16.51
N MET A 139 0.27 4.82 15.53
CA MET A 139 0.46 5.17 14.12
C MET A 139 -0.07 6.57 13.80
N LEU A 140 -1.24 6.94 14.33
CA LEU A 140 -1.80 8.30 14.18
C LEU A 140 -0.89 9.37 14.78
N ASP A 141 -0.35 9.10 15.96
CA ASP A 141 0.56 10.03 16.66
C ASP A 141 1.85 10.24 15.86
N LEU A 142 2.42 9.18 15.27
CA LEU A 142 3.58 9.25 14.41
C LEU A 142 3.30 10.06 13.15
N VAL A 143 2.20 9.80 12.45
CA VAL A 143 1.76 10.56 11.28
C VAL A 143 1.61 12.05 11.62
N ASN A 144 0.92 12.36 12.71
CA ASN A 144 0.68 13.75 13.12
C ASN A 144 1.95 14.45 13.59
N LYS A 145 2.91 13.73 14.16
CA LYS A 145 4.25 14.26 14.49
C LYS A 145 5.00 14.71 13.23
N GLU A 146 5.00 13.90 12.17
CA GLU A 146 5.65 14.27 10.90
C GLU A 146 4.96 15.48 10.25
N ARG A 147 3.62 15.53 10.29
CA ARG A 147 2.86 16.67 9.78
C ARG A 147 3.14 17.95 10.54
N ALA A 148 3.17 17.89 11.87
CA ALA A 148 3.48 19.03 12.72
C ALA A 148 4.90 19.56 12.46
N ALA A 149 5.88 18.67 12.19
CA ALA A 149 7.27 19.07 11.91
C ALA A 149 7.41 19.98 10.69
N ILE A 150 6.43 19.97 9.78
CA ILE A 150 6.41 20.85 8.59
C ILE A 150 5.24 21.85 8.60
N GLY A 151 4.60 22.04 9.76
CA GLY A 151 3.54 23.04 9.96
C GLY A 151 2.17 22.68 9.37
N LEU A 152 1.91 21.40 9.07
CA LEU A 152 0.60 20.93 8.62
C LEU A 152 -0.32 20.66 9.82
N ALA A 153 -1.62 20.85 9.60
CA ALA A 153 -2.65 20.46 10.56
C ALA A 153 -2.64 18.95 10.80
N ALA A 154 -2.90 18.53 12.03
CA ALA A 154 -3.05 17.13 12.37
C ALA A 154 -4.26 16.52 11.63
N LEU A 155 -4.13 15.25 11.24
CA LEU A 155 -5.25 14.47 10.75
C LEU A 155 -6.10 13.97 11.92
N THR A 156 -7.42 13.98 11.74
CA THR A 156 -8.38 13.43 12.69
C THR A 156 -8.72 11.99 12.30
N ALA A 157 -8.73 11.07 13.26
CA ALA A 157 -9.20 9.72 12.99
C ALA A 157 -10.69 9.73 12.61
N ASP A 158 -11.03 9.07 11.51
CA ASP A 158 -12.40 8.87 11.06
C ASP A 158 -12.84 7.42 11.35
N PRO A 159 -13.93 7.19 12.10
CA PRO A 159 -14.33 5.83 12.49
C PRO A 159 -14.71 4.93 11.30
N GLU A 160 -15.43 5.47 10.30
CA GLU A 160 -15.86 4.68 9.14
C GLU A 160 -14.66 4.36 8.24
N LEU A 161 -13.76 5.34 8.07
CA LEU A 161 -12.52 5.13 7.34
C LEU A 161 -11.59 4.14 8.08
N THR A 162 -11.55 4.18 9.41
CA THR A 162 -10.81 3.19 10.22
C THR A 162 -11.38 1.77 10.04
N LYS A 163 -12.70 1.65 9.97
CA LYS A 163 -13.35 0.37 9.69
C LYS A 163 -12.95 -0.19 8.33
N THR A 164 -12.95 0.65 7.28
CA THR A 164 -12.53 0.21 5.94
C THR A 164 -11.06 -0.12 5.88
N ALA A 165 -10.19 0.64 6.54
CA ALA A 165 -8.77 0.36 6.64
C ALA A 165 -8.49 -0.99 7.34
N ARG A 166 -9.21 -1.31 8.43
CA ARG A 166 -9.13 -2.62 9.10
C ARG A 166 -9.58 -3.75 8.19
N LEU A 167 -10.70 -3.58 7.49
CA LEU A 167 -11.18 -4.56 6.51
C LEU A 167 -10.19 -4.78 5.38
N LYS A 168 -9.54 -3.74 4.89
CA LYS A 168 -8.49 -3.84 3.88
C LYS A 168 -7.28 -4.63 4.37
N SER A 169 -6.80 -4.34 5.58
CA SER A 169 -5.69 -5.08 6.18
C SER A 169 -6.05 -6.55 6.43
N GLN A 170 -7.27 -6.83 6.90
CA GLN A 170 -7.76 -8.20 7.08
C GLN A 170 -7.88 -8.94 5.74
N ASP A 171 -8.41 -8.30 4.72
CA ASP A 171 -8.56 -8.85 3.38
C ASP A 171 -7.19 -9.25 2.76
N MET A 172 -6.17 -8.42 2.97
CA MET A 172 -4.79 -8.75 2.55
C MET A 172 -4.26 -10.00 3.27
N VAL A 173 -4.59 -10.19 4.55
CA VAL A 173 -4.21 -11.39 5.32
C VAL A 173 -4.96 -12.62 4.81
N ASP A 174 -6.28 -12.53 4.71
CA ASP A 174 -7.16 -13.66 4.41
C ASP A 174 -6.97 -14.17 2.99
N ASN A 175 -6.87 -13.26 2.03
CA ASN A 175 -6.71 -13.56 0.60
C ASN A 175 -5.23 -13.65 0.17
N LYS A 176 -4.28 -13.48 1.11
CA LYS A 176 -2.83 -13.66 0.90
C LYS A 176 -2.28 -12.83 -0.25
N TYR A 177 -2.62 -11.56 -0.29
CA TYR A 177 -2.11 -10.59 -1.26
C TYR A 177 -1.57 -9.34 -0.57
N PHE A 178 -0.81 -8.52 -1.31
CA PHE A 178 -0.35 -7.20 -0.91
C PHE A 178 -0.46 -6.26 -2.10
N SER A 179 -1.57 -5.54 -2.19
CA SER A 179 -1.89 -4.63 -3.29
C SER A 179 -2.93 -3.62 -2.82
N HIS A 180 -2.96 -2.45 -3.45
CA HIS A 180 -4.05 -1.49 -3.29
C HIS A 180 -5.38 -2.05 -3.80
N ASP A 181 -5.36 -2.76 -4.94
CA ASP A 181 -6.55 -3.41 -5.47
C ASP A 181 -6.87 -4.69 -4.69
N SER A 182 -8.06 -4.70 -4.09
CA SER A 182 -8.60 -5.83 -3.35
C SER A 182 -9.40 -6.75 -4.27
N PRO A 183 -9.22 -8.08 -4.18
CA PRO A 183 -10.08 -9.02 -4.90
C PRO A 183 -11.52 -9.01 -4.39
N THR A 184 -11.76 -8.50 -3.16
CA THR A 184 -13.07 -8.45 -2.52
C THR A 184 -13.77 -7.10 -2.72
N TYR A 185 -13.00 -6.00 -2.63
CA TYR A 185 -13.53 -4.63 -2.53
C TYR A 185 -13.21 -3.74 -3.73
N GLY A 186 -12.34 -4.16 -4.65
CA GLY A 186 -11.84 -3.33 -5.75
C GLY A 186 -10.72 -2.39 -5.31
N SER A 187 -10.60 -1.24 -5.98
CA SER A 187 -9.64 -0.20 -5.59
C SER A 187 -9.98 0.40 -4.22
N PRO A 188 -9.05 1.12 -3.57
CA PRO A 188 -9.36 1.84 -2.33
C PRO A 188 -10.54 2.80 -2.47
N PHE A 189 -10.70 3.41 -3.63
CA PHE A 189 -11.78 4.35 -3.93
C PHE A 189 -13.13 3.64 -4.10
N ASP A 190 -13.16 2.49 -4.80
CA ASP A 190 -14.35 1.63 -4.89
C ASP A 190 -14.78 1.15 -3.50
N MET A 191 -13.80 0.80 -2.65
CA MET A 191 -14.06 0.40 -1.28
C MET A 191 -14.69 1.54 -0.47
N MET A 192 -14.11 2.73 -0.51
CA MET A 192 -14.65 3.91 0.19
C MET A 192 -16.07 4.23 -0.27
N GLU A 193 -16.32 4.21 -1.59
CA GLU A 193 -17.66 4.44 -2.17
C GLU A 193 -18.65 3.39 -1.69
N LYS A 194 -18.29 2.11 -1.73
CA LYS A 194 -19.14 0.99 -1.27
C LYS A 194 -19.54 1.12 0.21
N PHE A 195 -18.70 1.74 1.02
CA PHE A 195 -18.96 1.99 2.44
C PHE A 195 -19.57 3.39 2.69
N GLY A 196 -19.95 4.13 1.65
CA GLY A 196 -20.61 5.42 1.74
C GLY A 196 -19.72 6.56 2.23
N ILE A 197 -18.39 6.42 2.12
CA ILE A 197 -17.43 7.45 2.49
C ILE A 197 -17.33 8.47 1.36
N THR A 198 -17.67 9.73 1.66
CA THR A 198 -17.58 10.85 0.73
C THR A 198 -16.34 11.69 1.01
N TYR A 199 -15.71 12.20 -0.05
CA TYR A 199 -14.48 12.97 0.05
C TYR A 199 -14.28 13.91 -1.16
N ASN A 200 -13.46 14.94 -0.98
CA ASN A 200 -12.95 15.79 -2.06
C ASN A 200 -11.57 15.30 -2.59
N ALA A 201 -10.81 14.66 -1.73
CA ALA A 201 -9.52 14.03 -2.04
C ALA A 201 -9.39 12.74 -1.24
N ALA A 202 -8.75 11.72 -1.81
CA ALA A 202 -8.52 10.46 -1.13
C ALA A 202 -7.17 9.84 -1.52
N GLY A 203 -6.64 9.00 -0.64
CA GLY A 203 -5.41 8.24 -0.86
C GLY A 203 -5.29 7.06 0.08
N GLU A 204 -4.38 6.15 -0.25
CA GLU A 204 -4.11 4.98 0.58
C GLU A 204 -2.61 4.69 0.65
N ASN A 205 -2.15 4.31 1.82
CA ASN A 205 -0.87 3.66 2.04
C ASN A 205 -1.10 2.27 2.61
N ILE A 206 -0.32 1.31 2.14
CA ILE A 206 -0.27 -0.04 2.73
C ILE A 206 1.17 -0.39 3.10
N ALA A 207 1.32 -1.12 4.20
CA ALA A 207 2.62 -1.64 4.62
C ALA A 207 2.49 -3.04 5.22
N CYS A 208 3.55 -3.83 5.09
CA CYS A 208 3.71 -5.10 5.77
C CYS A 208 4.96 -4.99 6.63
N ASN A 209 4.81 -5.16 7.97
CA ASN A 209 5.94 -5.03 8.90
C ASN A 209 5.65 -5.76 10.22
N GLN A 210 6.64 -5.82 11.12
CA GLN A 210 6.48 -6.47 12.43
C GLN A 210 5.89 -5.55 13.50
N GLY A 211 5.97 -4.22 13.32
CA GLY A 211 5.49 -3.26 14.31
C GLY A 211 5.27 -1.87 13.74
N VAL A 212 4.56 -1.05 14.51
CA VAL A 212 4.07 0.28 14.10
C VAL A 212 5.21 1.21 13.72
N GLN A 213 6.25 1.31 14.55
CA GLN A 213 7.38 2.21 14.33
C GLN A 213 8.09 1.88 13.01
N ALA A 214 8.41 0.60 12.77
CA ALA A 214 9.11 0.16 11.58
C ALA A 214 8.24 0.31 10.30
N ALA A 215 6.92 0.10 10.42
CA ALA A 215 5.98 0.36 9.34
C ALA A 215 5.93 1.85 8.97
N HIS A 216 5.84 2.73 9.98
CA HIS A 216 5.85 4.18 9.78
C HIS A 216 7.15 4.65 9.11
N GLU A 217 8.31 4.19 9.59
CA GLU A 217 9.61 4.54 9.00
C GLU A 217 9.70 4.09 7.54
N ALA A 218 9.23 2.88 7.22
CA ALA A 218 9.19 2.39 5.85
C ALA A 218 8.30 3.26 4.94
N LEU A 219 7.12 3.66 5.43
CA LEU A 219 6.21 4.56 4.71
C LEU A 219 6.85 5.94 4.49
N MET A 220 7.52 6.51 5.50
CA MET A 220 8.20 7.80 5.40
C MET A 220 9.44 7.76 4.49
N ASN A 221 10.10 6.62 4.35
CA ASN A 221 11.22 6.43 3.42
C ASN A 221 10.77 6.21 1.96
N SER A 222 9.49 5.97 1.72
CA SER A 222 8.90 5.82 0.38
C SER A 222 8.31 7.16 -0.09
N PRO A 223 8.79 7.76 -1.20
CA PRO A 223 8.33 9.06 -1.66
C PRO A 223 6.82 9.16 -1.86
N GLY A 224 6.19 8.12 -2.43
CA GLY A 224 4.74 8.09 -2.68
C GLY A 224 3.93 8.02 -1.37
N HIS A 225 4.30 7.11 -0.47
CA HIS A 225 3.62 6.98 0.83
C HIS A 225 3.81 8.23 1.70
N LYS A 226 5.04 8.78 1.72
CA LYS A 226 5.35 10.04 2.40
C LYS A 226 4.51 11.20 1.85
N ALA A 227 4.32 11.27 0.54
CA ALA A 227 3.49 12.31 -0.08
C ALA A 227 2.05 12.26 0.43
N ASN A 228 1.46 11.06 0.62
CA ASN A 228 0.15 10.91 1.23
C ASN A 228 0.14 11.39 2.69
N ILE A 229 1.13 10.96 3.51
CA ILE A 229 1.22 11.37 4.92
C ILE A 229 1.31 12.90 5.05
N LEU A 230 2.06 13.55 4.16
CA LEU A 230 2.33 14.98 4.20
C LEU A 230 1.45 15.79 3.23
N SER A 231 0.38 15.23 2.69
CA SER A 231 -0.55 15.99 1.85
C SER A 231 -1.36 16.99 2.68
N LYS A 232 -1.44 18.23 2.19
CA LYS A 232 -2.30 19.28 2.74
C LYS A 232 -3.78 19.07 2.42
N ASP A 233 -4.07 18.23 1.42
CA ASP A 233 -5.42 18.01 0.91
C ASP A 233 -6.21 17.03 1.78
N TYR A 234 -5.54 16.37 2.74
CA TYR A 234 -6.20 15.45 3.67
C TYR A 234 -6.42 16.08 5.03
N THR A 235 -7.59 15.81 5.59
CA THR A 235 -8.04 16.27 6.91
C THR A 235 -8.32 15.10 7.87
N HIS A 236 -8.60 13.92 7.34
CA HIS A 236 -8.95 12.72 8.11
C HIS A 236 -8.15 11.50 7.66
N ILE A 237 -8.01 10.56 8.57
CA ILE A 237 -7.30 9.29 8.36
C ILE A 237 -8.08 8.14 9.00
N GLY A 238 -8.14 7.01 8.30
CA GLY A 238 -8.49 5.71 8.87
C GLY A 238 -7.24 4.84 8.94
N ILE A 239 -7.05 4.14 10.04
CA ILE A 239 -5.90 3.26 10.25
C ILE A 239 -6.41 1.87 10.58
N GLY A 240 -5.91 0.87 9.87
CA GLY A 240 -6.20 -0.53 10.12
C GLY A 240 -4.91 -1.33 10.28
N ILE A 241 -4.75 -1.96 11.44
CA ILE A 241 -3.59 -2.80 11.76
C ILE A 241 -4.10 -4.17 12.15
N VAL A 242 -3.66 -5.21 11.42
CA VAL A 242 -4.10 -6.59 11.63
C VAL A 242 -2.90 -7.51 11.70
N ASP A 243 -2.88 -8.35 12.72
CA ASP A 243 -1.88 -9.41 12.87
C ASP A 243 -2.03 -10.44 11.74
N GLY A 244 -0.93 -10.81 11.15
CA GLY A 244 -0.91 -11.79 10.07
C GLY A 244 -0.10 -11.34 8.87
N GLY A 245 -0.20 -12.13 7.79
CA GLY A 245 0.62 -11.92 6.61
C GLY A 245 2.09 -12.30 6.82
N PRO A 246 2.93 -12.10 5.79
CA PRO A 246 4.30 -12.64 5.77
C PRO A 246 5.27 -11.87 6.69
N CYS A 247 4.98 -10.62 6.99
CA CYS A 247 5.86 -9.74 7.77
C CYS A 247 5.43 -9.63 9.23
N GLY A 248 4.33 -10.28 9.64
CA GLY A 248 3.80 -10.24 10.99
C GLY A 248 2.53 -9.41 11.13
N LYS A 249 2.44 -8.23 10.52
CA LYS A 249 1.25 -7.38 10.53
C LYS A 249 1.04 -6.71 9.18
N MET A 250 -0.23 -6.50 8.81
CA MET A 250 -0.67 -5.66 7.70
C MET A 250 -1.15 -4.31 8.21
N PHE A 251 -0.74 -3.26 7.54
CA PHE A 251 -1.07 -1.87 7.85
C PHE A 251 -1.76 -1.25 6.65
N THR A 252 -2.86 -0.57 6.90
CA THR A 252 -3.54 0.29 5.92
C THR A 252 -3.76 1.66 6.55
N GLN A 253 -3.38 2.71 5.84
CA GLN A 253 -3.73 4.09 6.12
C GLN A 253 -4.58 4.58 4.95
N GLN A 254 -5.82 4.94 5.20
CA GLN A 254 -6.70 5.58 4.23
C GLN A 254 -6.87 7.05 4.60
N PHE A 255 -6.73 7.93 3.64
CA PHE A 255 -6.76 9.38 3.84
C PHE A 255 -7.91 9.99 3.06
N ILE A 256 -8.59 10.96 3.65
CA ILE A 256 -9.59 11.77 2.95
C ILE A 256 -9.48 13.25 3.30
N GLY A 257 -9.80 14.11 2.30
CA GLY A 257 -10.12 15.52 2.47
C GLY A 257 -11.65 15.71 2.45
N LYS A 258 -12.18 16.33 3.48
CA LYS A 258 -13.58 16.71 3.57
C LYS A 258 -13.75 18.20 3.29
#